data_5813544ce58993fc3fcf7f315a9d913c
#
_entry.id   5813544ce58993fc3fcf7f315a9d913c
#
_cell.length_a   1.000
_cell.length_b   1.000
_cell.length_c   1.000
_cell.angle_alpha   90.00
_cell.angle_beta   90.00
_cell.angle_gamma   90.00
#
_symmetry.space_group_name_H-M   'P 1'
#
loop_
_entity.id
_entity.type
_entity.pdbx_description
1 polymer ?
#
loop_
_entity_poly.entity_id
_entity_poly.type
_entity_poly.pdbx_seq_one_letter_code
_entity_poly.pdbx_strand_id
1 'polypeptide(L)'
;MYKLVIFDLDGTILNTLEDLLQSCNYVLSKYNLEKISLEDVRKNIGWGIRHLIYEVSKHSEYTDQMFVEYKEYYSNHYNDFTRPYNGINEVIDYCLSNNIRLGVYTNKVEDIAKDLCEYHFKDKFEFAR
;
A
#
# COMPACT_ATOMS: atom_id res chain seq x y z
N MET A 1 16.04 27.66 -3.29
CA MET A 1 16.15 26.40 -3.68
C MET A 1 15.27 25.48 -2.97
N TYR A 2 14.84 24.41 -3.63
CA TYR A 2 13.75 23.73 -3.18
C TYR A 2 14.03 22.68 -2.36
N LYS A 3 13.08 22.39 -1.65
CA LYS A 3 13.42 21.77 -0.54
C LYS A 3 12.42 20.84 -0.02
N LEU A 4 11.50 20.41 -0.81
CA LEU A 4 10.51 19.42 -0.45
C LEU A 4 10.40 18.37 -1.56
N VAL A 5 10.52 17.10 -1.23
CA VAL A 5 10.25 16.01 -2.15
C VAL A 5 9.04 15.26 -1.59
N ILE A 6 8.07 14.97 -2.45
CA ILE A 6 6.88 14.23 -2.07
C ILE A 6 6.90 12.89 -2.77
N PHE A 7 6.76 11.82 -1.99
CA PHE A 7 6.75 10.45 -2.50
C PHE A 7 5.35 9.85 -2.45
N ASP A 8 5.04 8.99 -3.40
CA ASP A 8 3.92 8.06 -3.24
C ASP A 8 4.37 6.93 -2.30
N LEU A 9 3.43 6.20 -1.74
CA LEU A 9 3.75 5.17 -0.77
C LEU A 9 3.83 3.79 -1.40
N ASP A 10 2.66 3.24 -1.82
CA ASP A 10 2.59 1.89 -2.35
C ASP A 10 3.33 1.77 -3.67
N GLY A 11 4.29 0.87 -3.73
CA GLY A 11 5.05 0.64 -4.97
C GLY A 11 6.13 1.66 -5.24
N THR A 12 6.31 2.65 -4.36
CA THR A 12 7.35 3.67 -4.50
C THR A 12 8.36 3.57 -3.36
N ILE A 13 7.94 3.83 -2.14
CA ILE A 13 8.85 3.72 -1.00
C ILE A 13 8.63 2.46 -0.19
N LEU A 14 7.42 1.87 -0.23
CA LEU A 14 7.14 0.60 0.44
C LEU A 14 6.65 -0.43 -0.54
N ASN A 15 7.18 -1.64 -0.41
CA ASN A 15 6.66 -2.79 -1.12
C ASN A 15 5.53 -3.39 -0.28
N THR A 16 4.30 -3.07 -0.65
CA THR A 16 3.10 -3.48 0.05
C THR A 16 2.37 -4.62 -0.65
N LEU A 17 2.92 -5.13 -1.76
CA LEU A 17 2.22 -6.09 -2.61
C LEU A 17 1.83 -7.38 -1.90
N GLU A 18 2.71 -7.90 -1.05
CA GLU A 18 2.42 -9.16 -0.37
C GLU A 18 1.22 -9.02 0.58
N ASP A 19 1.15 -7.93 1.32
CA ASP A 19 0.03 -7.71 2.24
C ASP A 19 -1.28 -7.45 1.49
N LEU A 20 -1.20 -6.79 0.33
CA LEU A 20 -2.36 -6.64 -0.53
C LEU A 20 -2.81 -7.98 -1.08
N LEU A 21 -1.86 -8.81 -1.52
CA LEU A 21 -2.15 -10.14 -2.05
C LEU A 21 -2.82 -11.03 -1.00
N GLN A 22 -2.26 -11.08 0.20
CA GLN A 22 -2.81 -11.90 1.26
C GLN A 22 -4.23 -11.47 1.62
N SER A 23 -4.47 -10.18 1.65
CA SER A 23 -5.79 -9.62 1.98
C SER A 23 -6.81 -9.95 0.88
N CYS A 24 -6.41 -9.82 -0.39
CA CYS A 24 -7.28 -10.19 -1.50
C CYS A 24 -7.60 -11.68 -1.48
N ASN A 25 -6.59 -12.52 -1.28
CA ASN A 25 -6.80 -13.97 -1.27
C ASN A 25 -7.65 -14.43 -0.09
N TYR A 26 -7.52 -13.76 1.05
CA TYR A 26 -8.40 -14.04 2.18
C TYR A 26 -9.86 -13.84 1.79
N VAL A 27 -10.17 -12.71 1.16
CA VAL A 27 -11.54 -12.40 0.77
C VAL A 27 -12.01 -13.34 -0.35
N LEU A 28 -11.18 -13.55 -1.37
CA LEU A 28 -11.54 -14.44 -2.48
C LEU A 28 -11.89 -15.84 -1.98
N SER A 29 -11.13 -16.35 -1.00
CA SER A 29 -11.38 -17.69 -0.47
C SER A 29 -12.73 -17.80 0.24
N LYS A 30 -13.22 -16.72 0.84
CA LYS A 30 -14.52 -16.71 1.49
C LYS A 30 -15.68 -16.89 0.50
N TYR A 31 -15.44 -16.57 -0.78
CA TYR A 31 -16.44 -16.69 -1.82
C TYR A 31 -16.14 -17.86 -2.76
N ASN A 32 -15.23 -18.74 -2.35
CA ASN A 32 -14.83 -19.94 -3.13
C ASN A 32 -14.28 -19.57 -4.52
N LEU A 33 -13.60 -18.43 -4.59
CA LEU A 33 -12.95 -17.97 -5.82
C LEU A 33 -11.48 -18.35 -5.81
N GLU A 34 -10.88 -18.44 -7.00
CA GLU A 34 -9.48 -18.81 -7.12
C GLU A 34 -8.56 -17.76 -6.51
N LYS A 35 -7.47 -18.23 -5.90
CA LYS A 35 -6.43 -17.33 -5.42
C LYS A 35 -5.72 -16.69 -6.61
N ILE A 36 -5.19 -15.51 -6.37
CA ILE A 36 -4.46 -14.75 -7.39
C ILE A 36 -2.99 -14.68 -7.03
N SER A 37 -2.18 -14.22 -7.99
CA SER A 37 -0.73 -14.09 -7.83
C SER A 37 -0.33 -12.64 -7.59
N LEU A 38 0.94 -12.43 -7.22
CA LEU A 38 1.50 -11.07 -7.10
C LEU A 38 1.37 -10.31 -8.42
N GLU A 39 1.53 -11.01 -9.55
CA GLU A 39 1.40 -10.37 -10.85
C GLU A 39 -0.02 -9.86 -11.09
N ASP A 40 -1.02 -10.61 -10.65
CA ASP A 40 -2.42 -10.17 -10.76
C ASP A 40 -2.66 -8.90 -9.95
N VAL A 41 -2.08 -8.79 -8.75
CA VAL A 41 -2.17 -7.57 -7.95
C VAL A 41 -1.47 -6.44 -8.68
N ARG A 42 -0.26 -6.68 -9.16
CA ARG A 42 0.56 -5.66 -9.81
C ARG A 42 -0.14 -5.09 -11.04
N LYS A 43 -0.80 -5.94 -11.83
CA LYS A 43 -1.50 -5.50 -13.03
C LYS A 43 -2.72 -4.63 -12.74
N ASN A 44 -3.35 -4.84 -11.60
CA ASN A 44 -4.68 -4.25 -11.36
C ASN A 44 -4.71 -3.20 -10.26
N ILE A 45 -3.57 -2.92 -9.61
CA ILE A 45 -3.57 -2.05 -8.42
C ILE A 45 -3.72 -0.57 -8.74
N GLY A 46 -3.38 -0.15 -9.95
CA GLY A 46 -3.33 1.28 -10.30
C GLY A 46 -4.66 2.03 -10.22
N TRP A 47 -5.77 1.33 -10.14
CA TRP A 47 -7.10 1.93 -10.12
C TRP A 47 -7.80 1.80 -8.76
N GLY A 48 -7.05 1.45 -7.72
CA GLY A 48 -7.57 1.31 -6.37
C GLY A 48 -8.00 -0.11 -6.04
N ILE A 49 -8.24 -0.34 -4.75
CA ILE A 49 -8.47 -1.70 -4.26
C ILE A 49 -9.83 -2.25 -4.68
N ARG A 50 -10.86 -1.41 -4.69
CA ARG A 50 -12.18 -1.88 -5.10
C ARG A 50 -12.14 -2.37 -6.56
N HIS A 51 -11.42 -1.64 -7.41
CA HIS A 51 -11.23 -2.05 -8.80
C HIS A 51 -10.43 -3.35 -8.89
N LEU A 52 -9.37 -3.47 -8.09
CA LEU A 52 -8.59 -4.71 -8.02
C LEU A 52 -9.50 -5.90 -7.68
N ILE A 53 -10.31 -5.77 -6.64
CA ILE A 53 -11.23 -6.85 -6.22
C ILE A 53 -12.22 -7.17 -7.33
N TYR A 54 -12.77 -6.16 -7.98
CA TYR A 54 -13.71 -6.35 -9.08
C TYR A 54 -13.06 -7.16 -10.21
N GLU A 55 -11.85 -6.81 -10.59
CA GLU A 55 -11.15 -7.51 -11.67
C GLU A 55 -10.75 -8.93 -11.30
N VAL A 56 -10.14 -9.12 -10.12
CA VAL A 56 -9.65 -10.45 -9.74
C VAL A 56 -10.78 -11.40 -9.33
N SER A 57 -11.93 -10.89 -8.97
CA SER A 57 -13.10 -11.72 -8.70
C SER A 57 -13.90 -12.02 -9.98
N LYS A 58 -13.38 -11.57 -11.13
CA LYS A 58 -14.03 -11.71 -12.43
C LYS A 58 -15.40 -11.05 -12.46
N HIS A 59 -15.41 -9.81 -12.00
CA HIS A 59 -16.58 -8.92 -12.02
C HIS A 59 -17.72 -9.43 -11.13
N SER A 60 -17.39 -9.91 -9.93
CA SER A 60 -18.38 -10.43 -9.00
C SER A 60 -19.42 -9.38 -8.64
N GLU A 61 -20.67 -9.82 -8.55
CA GLU A 61 -21.76 -8.97 -8.05
C GLU A 61 -21.59 -8.65 -6.56
N TYR A 62 -20.72 -9.39 -5.86
CA TYR A 62 -20.46 -9.16 -4.44
C TYR A 62 -19.25 -8.25 -4.18
N THR A 63 -18.77 -7.53 -5.19
CA THR A 63 -17.55 -6.72 -5.08
C THR A 63 -17.58 -5.74 -3.91
N ASP A 64 -18.70 -5.05 -3.70
CA ASP A 64 -18.79 -4.08 -2.61
C ASP A 64 -18.69 -4.75 -1.24
N GLN A 65 -19.31 -5.89 -1.07
CA GLN A 65 -19.24 -6.66 0.17
C GLN A 65 -17.82 -7.18 0.38
N MET A 66 -17.20 -7.70 -0.69
CA MET A 66 -15.82 -8.17 -0.64
C MET A 66 -14.86 -7.04 -0.28
N PHE A 67 -15.11 -5.83 -0.77
CA PHE A 67 -14.27 -4.69 -0.45
C PHE A 67 -14.36 -4.32 1.04
N VAL A 68 -15.55 -4.38 1.62
CA VAL A 68 -15.73 -4.13 3.06
C VAL A 68 -14.93 -5.18 3.86
N GLU A 69 -15.02 -6.44 3.48
CA GLU A 69 -14.29 -7.51 4.15
C GLU A 69 -12.78 -7.41 3.96
N TYR A 70 -12.35 -6.97 2.77
CA TYR A 70 -10.95 -6.69 2.53
C TYR A 70 -10.44 -5.61 3.49
N LYS A 71 -11.18 -4.51 3.62
CA LYS A 71 -10.75 -3.41 4.48
C LYS A 71 -10.60 -3.85 5.93
N GLU A 72 -11.53 -4.68 6.39
CA GLU A 72 -11.47 -5.19 7.75
C GLU A 72 -10.24 -6.06 7.97
N TYR A 73 -9.97 -6.98 7.05
CA TYR A 73 -8.79 -7.83 7.15
C TYR A 73 -7.51 -7.02 7.03
N TYR A 74 -7.43 -6.18 6.02
CA TYR A 74 -6.23 -5.38 5.75
C TYR A 74 -5.90 -4.45 6.92
N SER A 75 -6.90 -3.92 7.59
CA SER A 75 -6.67 -3.02 8.73
C SER A 75 -5.90 -3.69 9.88
N ASN A 76 -5.87 -5.01 9.91
CA ASN A 76 -5.15 -5.77 10.93
C ASN A 76 -3.89 -6.47 10.38
N HIS A 77 -3.61 -6.35 9.07
CA HIS A 77 -2.54 -7.11 8.43
C HIS A 77 -1.68 -6.29 7.47
N TYR A 78 -1.84 -4.98 7.45
CA TYR A 78 -1.19 -4.14 6.43
C TYR A 78 0.33 -4.03 6.57
N ASN A 79 0.89 -4.52 7.65
CA ASN A 79 2.33 -4.45 7.87
C ASN A 79 2.93 -5.82 8.21
N ASP A 80 2.30 -6.90 7.79
CA ASP A 80 2.80 -8.25 8.06
C ASP A 80 4.08 -8.52 7.25
N PHE A 81 4.10 -8.15 5.98
CA PHE A 81 5.22 -8.39 5.08
C PHE A 81 5.76 -7.12 4.42
N THR A 82 5.14 -5.98 4.67
CA THR A 82 5.51 -4.72 4.03
C THR A 82 6.93 -4.29 4.44
N ARG A 83 7.72 -3.86 3.46
CA ARG A 83 9.11 -3.46 3.68
C ARG A 83 9.48 -2.33 2.73
N PRO A 84 10.40 -1.44 3.12
CA PRO A 84 10.95 -0.47 2.18
C PRO A 84 11.66 -1.18 1.02
N TYR A 85 11.58 -0.60 -0.17
CA TYR A 85 12.39 -1.09 -1.27
C TYR A 85 13.87 -0.85 -0.99
N ASN A 86 14.73 -1.67 -1.59
CA ASN A 86 16.17 -1.50 -1.46
C ASN A 86 16.56 -0.11 -1.99
N GLY A 87 17.39 0.59 -1.26
CA GLY A 87 17.89 1.91 -1.66
C GLY A 87 17.03 3.08 -1.18
N ILE A 88 15.81 2.84 -0.71
CA ILE A 88 14.93 3.92 -0.28
C ILE A 88 15.47 4.65 0.95
N ASN A 89 15.98 3.91 1.93
CA ASN A 89 16.53 4.56 3.13
C ASN A 89 17.73 5.43 2.79
N GLU A 90 18.56 5.00 1.83
CA GLU A 90 19.69 5.79 1.39
C GLU A 90 19.24 7.09 0.70
N VAL A 91 18.18 7.03 -0.11
CA VAL A 91 17.62 8.20 -0.76
C VAL A 91 17.07 9.18 0.28
N ILE A 92 16.32 8.66 1.24
CA ILE A 92 15.74 9.48 2.31
C ILE A 92 16.85 10.17 3.11
N ASP A 93 17.87 9.42 3.50
CA ASP A 93 18.98 9.97 4.26
C ASP A 93 19.76 11.01 3.46
N TYR A 94 19.93 10.78 2.15
CA TYR A 94 20.57 11.77 1.29
C TYR A 94 19.75 13.07 1.27
N CYS A 95 18.44 12.98 1.11
CA CYS A 95 17.59 14.16 1.10
C CYS A 95 17.70 14.94 2.41
N LEU A 96 17.59 14.24 3.54
CA LEU A 96 17.65 14.90 4.85
C LEU A 96 19.01 15.53 5.08
N SER A 97 20.10 14.87 4.67
CA SER A 97 21.45 15.41 4.79
C SER A 97 21.67 16.65 3.97
N ASN A 98 20.85 16.86 2.94
CA ASN A 98 20.93 18.03 2.07
C ASN A 98 19.83 19.05 2.35
N ASN A 99 19.23 18.97 3.55
CA ASN A 99 18.19 19.90 4.00
C ASN A 99 16.95 19.87 3.10
N ILE A 100 16.65 18.72 2.51
CA ILE A 100 15.45 18.54 1.71
C ILE A 100 14.38 17.92 2.61
N ARG A 101 13.24 18.58 2.69
CA ARG A 101 12.11 18.12 3.48
C ARG A 101 11.35 17.03 2.73
N LEU A 102 10.75 16.10 3.45
CA LEU A 102 10.10 14.95 2.84
C LEU A 102 8.64 14.85 3.25
N GLY A 103 7.78 14.49 2.29
CA GLY A 103 6.39 14.21 2.56
C GLY A 103 5.92 13.01 1.76
N VAL A 104 4.79 12.43 2.17
CA VAL A 104 4.15 11.34 1.47
C VAL A 104 2.73 11.76 1.09
N TYR A 105 2.37 11.55 -0.17
CA TYR A 105 1.02 11.77 -0.67
C TYR A 105 0.54 10.47 -1.31
N THR A 106 -0.56 9.91 -0.82
CA THR A 106 -0.99 8.58 -1.22
C THR A 106 -2.51 8.49 -1.23
N ASN A 107 -3.04 7.56 -2.04
CA ASN A 107 -4.47 7.25 -2.02
C ASN A 107 -4.85 6.26 -0.92
N LYS A 108 -3.87 5.76 -0.18
CA LYS A 108 -4.12 4.84 0.93
C LYS A 108 -4.84 5.56 2.08
N VAL A 109 -5.59 4.82 2.88
CA VAL A 109 -6.26 5.37 4.07
C VAL A 109 -5.21 6.08 4.94
N GLU A 110 -5.51 7.30 5.33
CA GLU A 110 -4.53 8.18 5.97
C GLU A 110 -3.94 7.58 7.25
N ASP A 111 -4.76 7.00 8.11
CA ASP A 111 -4.27 6.43 9.37
C ASP A 111 -3.29 5.28 9.13
N ILE A 112 -3.57 4.45 8.13
CA ILE A 112 -2.66 3.35 7.77
C ILE A 112 -1.37 3.90 7.18
N ALA A 113 -1.47 4.90 6.31
CA ALA A 113 -0.29 5.52 5.71
C ALA A 113 0.61 6.12 6.78
N LYS A 114 0.03 6.83 7.74
CA LYS A 114 0.78 7.42 8.84
C LYS A 114 1.47 6.36 9.68
N ASP A 115 0.77 5.27 10.00
CA ASP A 115 1.34 4.20 10.81
C ASP A 115 2.49 3.50 10.09
N LEU A 116 2.33 3.24 8.81
CA LEU A 116 3.40 2.62 8.01
C LEU A 116 4.62 3.53 7.92
N CYS A 117 4.42 4.83 7.71
CA CYS A 117 5.53 5.77 7.64
C CYS A 117 6.25 5.88 8.98
N GLU A 118 5.51 5.91 10.08
CA GLU A 118 6.12 5.96 11.39
C GLU A 118 6.88 4.68 11.71
N TYR A 119 6.31 3.53 11.37
CA TYR A 119 6.96 2.26 11.62
C TYR A 119 8.26 2.09 10.84
N HIS A 120 8.24 2.41 9.54
CA HIS A 120 9.38 2.13 8.66
C HIS A 120 10.38 3.27 8.55
N PHE A 121 9.95 4.50 8.74
CA PHE A 121 10.78 5.69 8.53
C PHE A 121 10.81 6.64 9.72
N LYS A 122 10.13 6.29 10.79
CA LYS A 122 10.03 7.11 11.99
C LYS A 122 9.57 8.52 11.66
N ASP A 123 10.17 9.53 12.20
CA ASP A 123 9.73 10.91 12.02
C ASP A 123 10.43 11.62 10.84
N LYS A 124 10.84 10.87 9.83
CA LYS A 124 11.57 11.45 8.69
C LYS A 124 10.70 12.19 7.71
N PHE A 125 9.39 11.92 7.69
CA PHE A 125 8.45 12.63 6.83
C PHE A 125 7.67 13.65 7.64
N GLU A 126 7.46 14.84 7.05
CA GLU A 126 6.70 15.89 7.72
C GLU A 126 5.21 15.62 7.68
N PHE A 127 4.74 14.91 6.68
CA PHE A 127 3.35 14.51 6.57
C PHE A 127 3.22 13.22 5.75
N ALA A 128 2.13 12.49 5.99
CA ALA A 128 1.73 11.34 5.18
C ALA A 128 0.20 11.43 5.06
N ARG A 129 -0.28 11.62 3.82
CA ARG A 129 -1.72 11.76 3.60
C ARG A 129 -2.13 11.41 2.17
#